data_2005058cb92b933eb9b80691e873968e
#
_entry.id   2005058cb92b933eb9b80691e873968e
#
_cell.length_a   1.000
_cell.length_b   1.000
_cell.length_c   1.000
_cell.angle_alpha   90.00
_cell.angle_beta   90.00
_cell.angle_gamma   90.00
#
_symmetry.space_group_name_H-M   'P 1'
#
loop_
_entity.id
_entity.type
_entity.pdbx_description
1 polymer ?
#
loop_
_entity_poly.entity_id
_entity_poly.type
_entity_poly.pdbx_seq_one_letter_code
_entity_poly.pdbx_strand_id
1 'polypeptide(L)'
;VNITSFNFDKSKVHSILKDKQGNIWLGFFQKGVMIVPPVINNFKYMGYKSSTHNTIGSCCIMSVCKDHSGSYWIGTDNDGIYRIAPDGKQQAHFEQRPGIGHSVSSTIMSICEDSDRNLWIGSYRDGLARLNPQTGHCEYIYLPDKDQKPVQSIYSIIEDKHRQLWVGAMGAGLYRINLDTKEIYRCPSTANGFEYRPLSNILHNSWINCLLCSTNDKLYIGTYDGLGCLDIPTMDFVSTYEINRLLQGDVIYALYEDLHHNIWVGTSQGLKQLNPQTQKVREYTISDGLPSNSISAIEGDANGNLWISTNFGISRFNPGTQTFVNFYASDGLQGNEFSKGVSFASTQGEIIFGSTSGITYFNPGEITSPNKNPEIR
;
A
#
# COMPACT_ATOMS: atom_id res chain seq x y z
N VAL A 1 -16.20 17.10 -12.74
CA VAL A 1 -16.40 16.16 -13.87
C VAL A 1 -15.04 15.58 -14.21
N ASN A 2 -14.92 14.27 -14.09
CA ASN A 2 -13.68 13.54 -14.28
C ASN A 2 -13.22 13.68 -15.75
N ILE A 3 -12.10 14.35 -16.00
CA ILE A 3 -11.56 14.62 -17.35
C ILE A 3 -11.33 13.30 -18.12
N THR A 4 -11.08 12.20 -17.41
CA THR A 4 -10.75 10.90 -17.99
C THR A 4 -11.92 10.16 -18.64
N SER A 5 -13.15 10.55 -18.34
CA SER A 5 -14.36 9.95 -18.95
C SER A 5 -14.84 10.72 -20.18
N PHE A 6 -14.15 11.83 -20.53
CA PHE A 6 -14.60 12.72 -21.61
C PHE A 6 -13.83 12.45 -22.91
N ASN A 7 -14.55 12.06 -23.96
CA ASN A 7 -13.95 11.80 -25.26
C ASN A 7 -13.92 13.12 -26.08
N PHE A 8 -12.75 13.77 -26.14
CA PHE A 8 -12.53 14.99 -26.88
C PHE A 8 -12.72 14.82 -28.38
N ASP A 9 -12.36 13.66 -28.95
CA ASP A 9 -12.47 13.40 -30.41
C ASP A 9 -13.92 13.36 -30.90
N LYS A 10 -14.86 13.08 -29.99
CA LYS A 10 -16.30 12.99 -30.27
C LYS A 10 -17.09 14.17 -29.69
N SER A 11 -16.42 15.24 -29.24
CA SER A 11 -17.07 16.38 -28.57
C SER A 11 -16.70 17.69 -29.19
N LYS A 12 -17.70 18.47 -29.58
CA LYS A 12 -17.49 19.82 -30.16
C LYS A 12 -17.43 20.83 -29.04
N VAL A 13 -16.27 21.49 -28.88
CA VAL A 13 -16.13 22.66 -27.99
C VAL A 13 -16.79 23.85 -28.63
N HIS A 14 -17.76 24.46 -27.96
CA HIS A 14 -18.48 25.64 -28.41
C HIS A 14 -17.97 26.94 -27.82
N SER A 15 -17.48 26.89 -26.59
CA SER A 15 -16.97 28.05 -25.88
C SER A 15 -15.82 27.70 -24.97
N ILE A 16 -14.87 28.61 -24.80
CA ILE A 16 -13.75 28.53 -23.89
C ILE A 16 -13.69 29.84 -23.12
N LEU A 17 -13.65 29.75 -21.78
CA LEU A 17 -13.49 30.91 -20.91
C LEU A 17 -12.42 30.62 -19.89
N LYS A 18 -11.52 31.56 -19.62
CA LYS A 18 -10.60 31.51 -18.47
C LYS A 18 -11.14 32.47 -17.42
N ASP A 19 -11.42 31.98 -16.22
CA ASP A 19 -11.85 32.80 -15.09
C ASP A 19 -10.66 33.48 -14.39
N LYS A 20 -10.97 34.34 -13.40
CA LYS A 20 -9.95 35.07 -12.63
C LYS A 20 -9.09 34.17 -11.73
N GLN A 21 -9.55 32.95 -11.46
CA GLN A 21 -8.83 31.94 -10.68
C GLN A 21 -7.93 31.07 -11.57
N GLY A 22 -7.96 31.32 -12.89
CA GLY A 22 -7.17 30.58 -13.86
C GLY A 22 -7.84 29.30 -14.38
N ASN A 23 -9.05 28.95 -13.92
CA ASN A 23 -9.79 27.81 -14.45
C ASN A 23 -10.17 28.07 -15.91
N ILE A 24 -10.04 27.03 -16.73
CA ILE A 24 -10.54 27.02 -18.11
C ILE A 24 -11.89 26.32 -18.12
N TRP A 25 -12.93 27.06 -18.51
CA TRP A 25 -14.28 26.55 -18.69
C TRP A 25 -14.49 26.17 -20.14
N LEU A 26 -14.83 24.92 -20.41
CA LEU A 26 -15.10 24.43 -21.75
C LEU A 26 -16.59 24.07 -21.85
N GLY A 27 -17.32 24.83 -22.70
CA GLY A 27 -18.70 24.53 -23.02
C GLY A 27 -18.79 23.58 -24.21
N PHE A 28 -19.50 22.48 -24.10
CA PHE A 28 -19.66 21.47 -25.14
C PHE A 28 -21.09 21.42 -25.64
N PHE A 29 -21.26 21.23 -26.94
CA PHE A 29 -22.58 21.12 -27.56
C PHE A 29 -23.31 19.89 -27.02
N GLN A 30 -24.44 20.11 -26.35
CA GLN A 30 -25.32 19.08 -25.76
C GLN A 30 -24.66 18.13 -24.75
N LYS A 31 -23.46 18.47 -24.23
CA LYS A 31 -22.71 17.61 -23.28
C LYS A 31 -22.32 18.31 -21.99
N GLY A 32 -22.81 19.56 -21.81
CA GLY A 32 -22.58 20.34 -20.60
C GLY A 32 -21.29 21.14 -20.60
N VAL A 33 -20.78 21.45 -19.41
CA VAL A 33 -19.60 22.28 -19.19
C VAL A 33 -18.55 21.46 -18.43
N MET A 34 -17.30 21.57 -18.86
CA MET A 34 -16.12 21.06 -18.16
C MET A 34 -15.33 22.22 -17.60
N ILE A 35 -14.83 22.05 -16.37
CA ILE A 35 -13.91 22.99 -15.75
C ILE A 35 -12.54 22.30 -15.69
N VAL A 36 -11.54 22.94 -16.27
CA VAL A 36 -10.13 22.54 -16.18
C VAL A 36 -9.46 23.52 -15.21
N PRO A 37 -9.18 23.11 -13.97
CA PRO A 37 -8.47 23.97 -13.03
C PRO A 37 -7.05 24.22 -13.53
N PRO A 38 -6.40 25.34 -13.15
CA PRO A 38 -4.97 25.49 -13.36
C PRO A 38 -4.28 24.30 -12.68
N VAL A 39 -3.38 23.62 -13.38
CA VAL A 39 -2.65 22.47 -12.83
C VAL A 39 -1.92 22.93 -11.57
N ILE A 40 -2.34 22.42 -10.44
CA ILE A 40 -1.91 22.95 -9.16
C ILE A 40 -0.95 21.98 -8.49
N ASN A 41 -1.11 20.67 -8.75
CA ASN A 41 -0.29 19.64 -8.12
C ASN A 41 0.24 18.62 -9.12
N ASN A 42 1.48 18.19 -8.87
CA ASN A 42 2.20 17.25 -9.72
C ASN A 42 1.94 15.79 -9.28
N PHE A 43 0.67 15.43 -9.05
CA PHE A 43 0.27 14.03 -8.91
C PHE A 43 0.31 13.38 -10.28
N LYS A 44 1.20 12.40 -10.43
CA LYS A 44 1.33 11.61 -11.65
C LYS A 44 0.48 10.36 -11.54
N TYR A 45 -0.02 9.89 -12.66
CA TYR A 45 -0.86 8.71 -12.73
C TYR A 45 -0.40 7.77 -13.82
N MET A 46 -0.39 6.48 -13.51
CA MET A 46 -0.13 5.40 -14.46
C MET A 46 -1.24 4.35 -14.34
N GLY A 47 -1.91 4.06 -15.46
CA GLY A 47 -3.04 3.12 -15.49
C GLY A 47 -3.90 3.29 -16.73
N TYR A 48 -4.92 2.46 -16.90
CA TYR A 48 -5.73 2.37 -18.13
C TYR A 48 -6.52 3.65 -18.48
N LYS A 49 -6.70 4.54 -17.53
CA LYS A 49 -7.35 5.84 -17.76
C LYS A 49 -6.38 6.94 -18.20
N SER A 50 -5.08 6.66 -18.20
CA SER A 50 -4.08 7.63 -18.65
C SER A 50 -4.08 7.74 -20.17
N SER A 51 -4.01 8.97 -20.70
CA SER A 51 -3.80 9.20 -22.13
C SER A 51 -2.35 9.00 -22.56
N THR A 52 -1.41 9.05 -21.63
CA THR A 52 0.04 8.98 -21.89
C THR A 52 0.71 7.72 -21.34
N HIS A 53 0.19 7.15 -20.27
CA HIS A 53 0.74 5.99 -19.56
C HIS A 53 -0.33 4.92 -19.33
N ASN A 54 -1.03 4.54 -20.40
CA ASN A 54 -2.00 3.44 -20.40
C ASN A 54 -1.24 2.12 -20.54
N THR A 55 -0.51 1.75 -19.50
CA THR A 55 0.40 0.61 -19.49
C THR A 55 -0.05 -0.51 -18.55
N ILE A 56 -1.14 -0.29 -17.81
CA ILE A 56 -1.73 -1.25 -16.87
C ILE A 56 -3.19 -1.47 -17.28
N GLY A 57 -3.64 -2.72 -17.28
CA GLY A 57 -5.02 -3.08 -17.59
C GLY A 57 -6.04 -2.46 -16.63
N SER A 58 -7.33 -2.66 -16.96
CA SER A 58 -8.46 -2.19 -16.14
C SER A 58 -8.67 -3.10 -14.92
N CYS A 59 -7.79 -3.01 -13.94
CA CYS A 59 -7.78 -3.82 -12.73
C CYS A 59 -7.44 -3.00 -11.50
N CYS A 60 -7.87 -3.49 -10.33
CA CYS A 60 -7.42 -2.92 -9.06
C CYS A 60 -5.95 -3.26 -8.82
N ILE A 61 -5.20 -2.32 -8.28
CA ILE A 61 -3.83 -2.53 -7.84
C ILE A 61 -3.86 -3.10 -6.41
N MET A 62 -3.21 -4.25 -6.24
CA MET A 62 -3.18 -4.96 -4.96
C MET A 62 -1.82 -4.89 -4.28
N SER A 63 -0.76 -4.59 -5.04
CA SER A 63 0.59 -4.42 -4.51
C SER A 63 1.46 -3.59 -5.44
N VAL A 64 2.45 -2.91 -4.88
CA VAL A 64 3.43 -2.12 -5.64
C VAL A 64 4.79 -2.20 -4.96
N CYS A 65 5.84 -2.30 -5.77
CA CYS A 65 7.23 -2.22 -5.34
C CYS A 65 8.05 -1.53 -6.42
N LYS A 66 9.12 -0.83 -6.04
CA LYS A 66 10.11 -0.30 -6.98
C LYS A 66 11.42 -1.03 -6.73
N ASP A 67 11.93 -1.73 -7.73
CA ASP A 67 13.16 -2.50 -7.61
C ASP A 67 14.40 -1.60 -7.62
N HIS A 68 15.57 -2.18 -7.34
CA HIS A 68 16.86 -1.49 -7.33
C HIS A 68 17.20 -0.83 -8.68
N SER A 69 16.64 -1.29 -9.80
CA SER A 69 16.81 -0.67 -11.12
C SER A 69 15.90 0.54 -11.35
N GLY A 70 14.99 0.81 -10.40
CA GLY A 70 13.97 1.84 -10.49
C GLY A 70 12.74 1.43 -11.29
N SER A 71 12.63 0.15 -11.70
CA SER A 71 11.41 -0.35 -12.36
C SER A 71 10.29 -0.55 -11.34
N TYR A 72 9.08 -0.20 -11.72
CA TYR A 72 7.88 -0.43 -10.92
C TYR A 72 7.37 -1.85 -11.19
N TRP A 73 7.12 -2.58 -10.11
CA TRP A 73 6.42 -3.86 -10.12
C TRP A 73 5.04 -3.65 -9.55
N ILE A 74 4.01 -3.99 -10.31
CA ILE A 74 2.63 -3.67 -10.00
C ILE A 74 1.81 -4.94 -10.06
N GLY A 75 1.39 -5.42 -8.89
CA GLY A 75 0.53 -6.59 -8.74
C GLY A 75 -0.94 -6.18 -8.77
N THR A 76 -1.73 -6.96 -9.47
CA THR A 76 -3.12 -6.66 -9.76
C THR A 76 -4.07 -7.69 -9.17
N ASP A 77 -5.33 -7.33 -9.13
CA ASP A 77 -6.44 -8.24 -8.89
C ASP A 77 -6.90 -8.82 -10.23
N ASN A 78 -6.51 -10.07 -10.47
CA ASN A 78 -6.94 -10.87 -11.63
C ASN A 78 -6.25 -10.62 -12.99
N ASP A 79 -5.13 -9.85 -13.02
CA ASP A 79 -4.39 -9.58 -14.26
C ASP A 79 -2.85 -9.76 -14.09
N GLY A 80 -2.45 -10.53 -13.07
CA GLY A 80 -1.06 -10.87 -12.82
C GLY A 80 -0.21 -9.70 -12.37
N ILE A 81 1.01 -9.58 -12.92
CA ILE A 81 2.00 -8.59 -12.52
C ILE A 81 2.58 -7.85 -13.73
N TYR A 82 2.69 -6.54 -13.61
CA TYR A 82 3.32 -5.66 -14.59
C TYR A 82 4.70 -5.22 -14.11
N ARG A 83 5.65 -5.14 -15.05
CA ARG A 83 6.92 -4.44 -14.87
C ARG A 83 6.92 -3.22 -15.77
N ILE A 84 7.10 -2.04 -15.17
CA ILE A 84 7.10 -0.76 -15.86
C ILE A 84 8.45 -0.07 -15.63
N ALA A 85 9.09 0.39 -16.71
CA ALA A 85 10.33 1.14 -16.63
C ALA A 85 10.15 2.49 -15.90
N PRO A 86 11.25 3.12 -15.42
CA PRO A 86 11.19 4.45 -14.81
C PRO A 86 10.63 5.54 -15.75
N ASP A 87 10.73 5.35 -17.07
CA ASP A 87 10.17 6.24 -18.08
C ASP A 87 8.67 6.01 -18.35
N GLY A 88 8.04 5.09 -17.63
CA GLY A 88 6.62 4.76 -17.73
C GLY A 88 6.28 3.76 -18.83
N LYS A 89 7.26 3.21 -19.56
CA LYS A 89 7.01 2.19 -20.58
C LYS A 89 6.87 0.81 -19.96
N GLN A 90 5.88 0.05 -20.42
CA GLN A 90 5.72 -1.35 -20.04
C GLN A 90 6.90 -2.17 -20.57
N GLN A 91 7.62 -2.87 -19.66
CA GLN A 91 8.72 -3.76 -19.98
C GLN A 91 8.25 -5.22 -20.07
N ALA A 92 7.33 -5.62 -19.18
CA ALA A 92 6.77 -6.95 -19.15
C ALA A 92 5.37 -6.96 -18.53
N HIS A 93 4.60 -7.96 -18.91
CA HIS A 93 3.34 -8.32 -18.27
C HIS A 93 3.32 -9.85 -18.16
N PHE A 94 3.24 -10.35 -16.94
CA PHE A 94 3.22 -11.77 -16.65
C PHE A 94 1.85 -12.14 -16.10
N GLU A 95 1.15 -12.98 -16.85
CA GLU A 95 -0.19 -13.45 -16.54
C GLU A 95 -0.19 -14.91 -16.10
N GLN A 96 -1.22 -15.31 -15.40
CA GLN A 96 -1.47 -16.72 -15.09
C GLN A 96 -1.72 -17.51 -16.38
N ARG A 97 -0.98 -18.61 -16.55
CA ARG A 97 -1.16 -19.52 -17.68
C ARG A 97 -1.76 -20.84 -17.17
N PRO A 98 -3.01 -21.14 -17.51
CA PRO A 98 -3.66 -22.38 -17.09
C PRO A 98 -2.86 -23.63 -17.47
N GLY A 99 -2.68 -24.54 -16.50
CA GLY A 99 -1.92 -25.79 -16.72
C GLY A 99 -0.40 -25.66 -16.64
N ILE A 100 0.15 -24.46 -16.42
CA ILE A 100 1.58 -24.25 -16.22
C ILE A 100 1.82 -23.94 -14.73
N GLY A 101 2.31 -24.93 -13.99
CA GLY A 101 2.52 -24.84 -12.53
C GLY A 101 3.56 -23.81 -12.05
N HIS A 102 4.26 -23.17 -12.96
CA HIS A 102 5.29 -22.16 -12.68
C HIS A 102 4.95 -20.78 -13.25
N SER A 103 3.70 -20.56 -13.66
CA SER A 103 3.24 -19.24 -14.09
C SER A 103 2.94 -18.34 -12.91
N VAL A 104 2.93 -17.03 -13.15
CA VAL A 104 2.48 -16.03 -12.16
C VAL A 104 1.02 -16.26 -11.79
N SER A 105 0.65 -16.04 -10.54
CA SER A 105 -0.76 -16.04 -10.09
C SER A 105 -1.53 -14.87 -10.72
N SER A 106 -2.83 -15.01 -10.88
CA SER A 106 -3.70 -13.94 -11.40
C SER A 106 -3.81 -12.76 -10.43
N THR A 107 -3.81 -13.02 -9.10
CA THR A 107 -3.98 -12.00 -8.06
C THR A 107 -2.74 -11.93 -7.18
N ILE A 108 -2.03 -10.79 -7.22
CA ILE A 108 -0.76 -10.56 -6.52
C ILE A 108 -0.98 -9.58 -5.37
N MET A 109 -0.99 -10.11 -4.14
CA MET A 109 -1.31 -9.36 -2.93
C MET A 109 -0.12 -8.61 -2.34
N SER A 110 1.11 -9.11 -2.55
CA SER A 110 2.33 -8.48 -2.04
C SER A 110 3.51 -8.73 -2.98
N ILE A 111 4.43 -7.77 -3.00
CA ILE A 111 5.69 -7.82 -3.77
C ILE A 111 6.78 -7.27 -2.87
N CYS A 112 7.92 -7.97 -2.80
CA CYS A 112 9.10 -7.53 -2.07
C CYS A 112 10.37 -7.91 -2.84
N GLU A 113 11.27 -6.95 -3.05
CA GLU A 113 12.64 -7.25 -3.50
C GLU A 113 13.51 -7.44 -2.25
N ASP A 114 14.18 -8.58 -2.13
CA ASP A 114 15.10 -8.83 -1.02
C ASP A 114 16.50 -8.20 -1.27
N SER A 115 17.33 -8.23 -0.25
CA SER A 115 18.70 -7.68 -0.31
C SER A 115 19.61 -8.38 -1.32
N ASP A 116 19.28 -9.62 -1.72
CA ASP A 116 19.92 -10.36 -2.82
C ASP A 116 19.31 -10.07 -4.19
N ARG A 117 18.32 -9.15 -4.25
CA ARG A 117 17.58 -8.75 -5.46
C ARG A 117 16.70 -9.86 -6.04
N ASN A 118 16.27 -10.80 -5.20
CA ASN A 118 15.21 -11.72 -5.58
C ASN A 118 13.87 -11.02 -5.42
N LEU A 119 12.99 -11.23 -6.38
CA LEU A 119 11.63 -10.70 -6.31
C LEU A 119 10.69 -11.76 -5.73
N TRP A 120 10.16 -11.48 -4.55
CA TRP A 120 9.19 -12.30 -3.86
C TRP A 120 7.79 -11.79 -4.15
N ILE A 121 6.87 -12.70 -4.46
CA ILE A 121 5.46 -12.40 -4.69
C ILE A 121 4.59 -13.26 -3.78
N GLY A 122 3.63 -12.62 -3.14
CA GLY A 122 2.55 -13.26 -2.40
C GLY A 122 1.26 -13.19 -3.19
N SER A 123 0.59 -14.30 -3.33
CA SER A 123 -0.66 -14.38 -4.10
C SER A 123 -1.86 -14.66 -3.20
N TYR A 124 -3.06 -14.45 -3.75
CA TYR A 124 -4.31 -14.76 -3.06
C TYR A 124 -4.64 -16.25 -3.01
N ARG A 125 -4.16 -17.06 -3.98
CA ARG A 125 -4.54 -18.49 -4.10
C ARG A 125 -3.39 -19.47 -4.27
N ASP A 126 -2.21 -18.98 -4.68
CA ASP A 126 -1.10 -19.85 -5.08
C ASP A 126 0.09 -19.75 -4.10
N GLY A 127 -0.05 -19.00 -3.00
CA GLY A 127 0.93 -18.90 -1.93
C GLY A 127 2.09 -17.95 -2.22
N LEU A 128 3.27 -18.28 -1.69
CA LEU A 128 4.51 -17.52 -1.83
C LEU A 128 5.31 -18.06 -3.01
N ALA A 129 5.83 -17.18 -3.85
CA ALA A 129 6.76 -17.55 -4.90
C ALA A 129 7.92 -16.56 -5.05
N ARG A 130 9.04 -17.07 -5.58
CA ARG A 130 10.15 -16.26 -6.08
C ARG A 130 9.99 -16.13 -7.60
N LEU A 131 9.90 -14.90 -8.09
CA LEU A 131 9.70 -14.58 -9.50
C LEU A 131 11.01 -14.33 -10.20
N ASN A 132 11.23 -14.99 -11.33
CA ASN A 132 12.31 -14.62 -12.27
C ASN A 132 11.82 -13.42 -13.12
N PRO A 133 12.44 -12.24 -13.00
CA PRO A 133 11.97 -11.01 -13.64
C PRO A 133 12.14 -10.97 -15.16
N GLN A 134 12.92 -11.90 -15.75
CA GLN A 134 13.15 -11.97 -17.20
C GLN A 134 12.17 -12.93 -17.89
N THR A 135 11.84 -14.03 -17.22
CA THR A 135 11.05 -15.11 -17.83
C THR A 135 9.61 -15.20 -17.33
N GLY A 136 9.31 -14.57 -16.18
CA GLY A 136 8.03 -14.74 -15.49
C GLY A 136 7.89 -16.12 -14.82
N HIS A 137 8.95 -16.91 -14.75
CA HIS A 137 8.94 -18.20 -14.05
C HIS A 137 8.86 -18.00 -12.55
N CYS A 138 7.91 -18.67 -11.91
CA CYS A 138 7.71 -18.65 -10.45
C CYS A 138 8.21 -19.97 -9.83
N GLU A 139 9.08 -19.84 -8.85
CA GLU A 139 9.43 -20.92 -7.93
C GLU A 139 8.55 -20.79 -6.70
N TYR A 140 7.53 -21.64 -6.59
CA TYR A 140 6.61 -21.64 -5.46
C TYR A 140 7.24 -22.28 -4.23
N ILE A 141 7.13 -21.60 -3.09
CA ILE A 141 7.70 -22.04 -1.81
C ILE A 141 6.60 -22.73 -0.99
N TYR A 142 6.84 -23.96 -0.59
CA TYR A 142 5.92 -24.68 0.26
C TYR A 142 5.97 -24.15 1.70
N LEU A 143 4.89 -23.52 2.12
CA LEU A 143 4.66 -23.10 3.51
C LEU A 143 3.54 -23.96 4.09
N PRO A 144 3.82 -24.86 5.05
CA PRO A 144 2.79 -25.71 5.65
C PRO A 144 1.92 -24.90 6.64
N ASP A 145 0.60 -25.08 6.56
CA ASP A 145 -0.32 -24.65 7.61
C ASP A 145 -0.32 -25.63 8.81
N LYS A 146 -1.25 -25.48 9.76
CA LYS A 146 -1.41 -26.37 10.92
C LYS A 146 -1.74 -27.82 10.53
N ASP A 147 -2.37 -28.02 9.37
CA ASP A 147 -2.80 -29.33 8.86
C ASP A 147 -1.85 -29.87 7.79
N GLN A 148 -0.64 -29.31 7.68
CA GLN A 148 0.39 -29.66 6.69
C GLN A 148 -0.08 -29.41 5.23
N LYS A 149 -1.01 -28.51 5.02
CA LYS A 149 -1.45 -28.10 3.68
C LYS A 149 -0.69 -26.84 3.26
N PRO A 150 -0.47 -26.62 1.95
CA PRO A 150 0.18 -25.42 1.47
C PRO A 150 -0.67 -24.18 1.77
N VAL A 151 -0.03 -23.15 2.34
CA VAL A 151 -0.65 -21.85 2.54
C VAL A 151 -0.86 -21.18 1.19
N GLN A 152 -2.08 -20.73 0.96
CA GLN A 152 -2.48 -20.18 -0.33
C GLN A 152 -2.45 -18.65 -0.39
N SER A 153 -2.81 -17.98 0.70
CA SER A 153 -3.05 -16.53 0.71
C SER A 153 -1.98 -15.79 1.48
N ILE A 154 -1.09 -15.10 0.76
CA ILE A 154 0.01 -14.31 1.31
C ILE A 154 -0.26 -12.82 1.06
N TYR A 155 -0.41 -12.05 2.14
CA TYR A 155 -0.81 -10.65 2.08
C TYR A 155 0.31 -9.65 2.32
N SER A 156 1.37 -10.06 3.03
CA SER A 156 2.48 -9.18 3.32
C SER A 156 3.80 -9.94 3.32
N ILE A 157 4.83 -9.34 2.72
CA ILE A 157 6.19 -9.86 2.68
C ILE A 157 7.12 -8.69 2.97
N ILE A 158 8.05 -8.88 3.91
CA ILE A 158 9.07 -7.88 4.23
C ILE A 158 10.36 -8.56 4.68
N GLU A 159 11.52 -8.05 4.24
CA GLU A 159 12.83 -8.46 4.76
C GLU A 159 13.24 -7.56 5.94
N ASP A 160 13.80 -8.15 7.00
CA ASP A 160 14.43 -7.40 8.08
C ASP A 160 15.94 -7.23 7.86
N LYS A 161 16.58 -6.41 8.71
CA LYS A 161 18.03 -6.17 8.65
C LYS A 161 18.90 -7.39 8.99
N HIS A 162 18.30 -8.48 9.51
CA HIS A 162 18.95 -9.74 9.83
C HIS A 162 18.78 -10.80 8.75
N ARG A 163 18.39 -10.38 7.53
CA ARG A 163 18.15 -11.26 6.39
C ARG A 163 17.10 -12.34 6.64
N GLN A 164 16.07 -11.97 7.43
CA GLN A 164 14.88 -12.80 7.60
C GLN A 164 13.76 -12.23 6.74
N LEU A 165 13.19 -13.06 5.89
CA LEU A 165 11.98 -12.72 5.14
C LEU A 165 10.76 -13.11 5.98
N TRP A 166 10.00 -12.12 6.39
CA TRP A 166 8.77 -12.30 7.12
C TRP A 166 7.60 -12.35 6.17
N VAL A 167 6.73 -13.35 6.36
CA VAL A 167 5.61 -13.64 5.45
C VAL A 167 4.34 -13.73 6.26
N GLY A 168 3.43 -12.79 6.04
CA GLY A 168 2.11 -12.72 6.65
C GLY A 168 1.06 -13.41 5.80
N ALA A 169 0.41 -14.42 6.36
CA ALA A 169 -0.59 -15.20 5.68
C ALA A 169 -2.00 -14.97 6.25
N MET A 170 -3.00 -15.00 5.38
CA MET A 170 -4.39 -14.91 5.78
C MET A 170 -4.86 -16.26 6.35
N GLY A 171 -5.18 -16.29 7.64
CA GLY A 171 -5.67 -17.48 8.36
C GLY A 171 -4.61 -18.51 8.74
N ALA A 172 -3.36 -18.38 8.25
CA ALA A 172 -2.28 -19.30 8.57
C ALA A 172 -1.21 -18.72 9.51
N GLY A 173 -1.25 -17.42 9.74
CA GLY A 173 -0.36 -16.69 10.65
C GLY A 173 0.94 -16.23 10.02
N LEU A 174 2.01 -16.17 10.82
CA LEU A 174 3.29 -15.58 10.45
C LEU A 174 4.33 -16.67 10.17
N TYR A 175 5.11 -16.46 9.09
CA TYR A 175 6.28 -17.29 8.75
C TYR A 175 7.53 -16.43 8.70
N ARG A 176 8.67 -17.05 8.96
CA ARG A 176 10.00 -16.49 8.82
C ARG A 176 10.83 -17.42 7.94
N ILE A 177 11.48 -16.87 6.94
CA ILE A 177 12.43 -17.58 6.06
C ILE A 177 13.80 -16.96 6.26
N ASN A 178 14.77 -17.74 6.69
CA ASN A 178 16.15 -17.28 6.73
C ASN A 178 16.72 -17.30 5.31
N LEU A 179 17.12 -16.15 4.79
CA LEU A 179 17.60 -16.02 3.40
C LEU A 179 18.96 -16.67 3.16
N ASP A 180 19.77 -16.90 4.21
CA ASP A 180 21.08 -17.53 4.10
C ASP A 180 20.96 -19.06 4.16
N THR A 181 20.27 -19.60 5.19
CA THR A 181 20.14 -21.05 5.40
C THR A 181 18.99 -21.68 4.61
N LYS A 182 18.03 -20.86 4.13
CA LYS A 182 16.78 -21.25 3.47
C LYS A 182 15.81 -22.00 4.40
N GLU A 183 16.06 -21.96 5.70
CA GLU A 183 15.17 -22.57 6.69
C GLU A 183 13.90 -21.76 6.84
N ILE A 184 12.78 -22.47 6.95
CA ILE A 184 11.44 -21.91 7.07
C ILE A 184 10.89 -22.24 8.47
N TYR A 185 10.46 -21.19 9.17
CA TYR A 185 9.86 -21.32 10.49
C TYR A 185 8.47 -20.72 10.48
N ARG A 186 7.53 -21.41 11.09
CA ARG A 186 6.22 -20.85 11.41
C ARG A 186 6.29 -20.22 12.80
N CYS A 187 5.92 -18.95 12.91
CA CYS A 187 5.96 -18.21 14.17
C CYS A 187 4.61 -18.26 14.89
N PRO A 188 4.61 -18.31 16.25
CA PRO A 188 5.73 -18.62 17.09
C PRO A 188 5.96 -20.13 17.18
N SER A 189 7.18 -20.58 17.06
CA SER A 189 7.60 -21.95 17.41
C SER A 189 8.16 -21.95 18.83
N THR A 190 7.75 -22.91 19.68
CA THR A 190 8.44 -23.14 20.94
C THR A 190 9.75 -23.89 20.68
N ALA A 191 10.75 -23.72 21.52
CA ALA A 191 12.07 -24.35 21.40
C ALA A 191 12.04 -25.90 21.35
N ASN A 192 10.91 -26.54 21.60
CA ASN A 192 10.71 -27.98 21.61
C ASN A 192 9.90 -28.51 20.44
N GLY A 193 9.95 -27.84 19.26
CA GLY A 193 9.28 -28.31 18.06
C GLY A 193 7.77 -28.03 18.08
N PHE A 194 7.32 -27.21 17.18
CA PHE A 194 5.95 -27.04 16.68
C PHE A 194 4.77 -27.06 17.65
N GLU A 195 4.95 -26.71 18.94
CA GLU A 195 3.80 -26.31 19.74
C GLU A 195 3.33 -24.93 19.31
N TYR A 196 2.26 -24.95 18.53
CA TYR A 196 1.51 -23.77 18.14
C TYR A 196 0.97 -23.09 19.40
N ARG A 197 1.66 -22.04 19.87
CA ARG A 197 0.99 -21.04 20.69
C ARG A 197 0.09 -20.26 19.72
N PRO A 198 -1.24 -20.41 19.84
CA PRO A 198 -2.10 -19.65 18.95
C PRO A 198 -1.74 -18.18 19.10
N LEU A 199 -1.55 -17.48 17.99
CA LEU A 199 -1.50 -16.01 17.97
C LEU A 199 -2.68 -15.42 18.75
N SER A 200 -3.77 -16.16 18.92
CA SER A 200 -4.95 -15.86 19.74
C SER A 200 -4.66 -15.51 21.20
N ASN A 201 -3.52 -15.90 21.77
CA ASN A 201 -3.13 -15.44 23.11
C ASN A 201 -2.50 -14.05 23.09
N ILE A 202 -2.14 -13.51 21.91
CA ILE A 202 -1.45 -12.23 21.73
C ILE A 202 -2.11 -11.42 20.63
N LEU A 203 -2.56 -12.08 19.57
CA LEU A 203 -3.36 -11.53 18.49
C LEU A 203 -4.68 -12.29 18.48
N HIS A 204 -5.78 -11.58 18.52
CA HIS A 204 -7.11 -12.19 18.46
C HIS A 204 -7.41 -12.83 17.10
N ASN A 205 -6.55 -12.59 16.09
CA ASN A 205 -6.78 -13.07 14.73
C ASN A 205 -5.47 -13.43 14.03
N SER A 206 -5.44 -14.56 13.33
CA SER A 206 -4.31 -15.03 12.52
C SER A 206 -4.33 -14.52 11.08
N TRP A 207 -5.26 -13.64 10.74
CA TRP A 207 -5.37 -13.05 9.41
C TRP A 207 -4.51 -11.79 9.34
N ILE A 208 -3.29 -11.96 8.84
CA ILE A 208 -2.29 -10.90 8.77
C ILE A 208 -2.48 -10.13 7.47
N ASN A 209 -2.63 -8.80 7.57
CA ASN A 209 -2.75 -7.89 6.45
C ASN A 209 -1.45 -7.19 6.10
N CYS A 210 -0.72 -6.72 7.12
CA CYS A 210 0.49 -5.94 6.91
C CYS A 210 1.53 -6.21 7.99
N LEU A 211 2.79 -6.01 7.64
CA LEU A 211 3.95 -6.18 8.50
C LEU A 211 4.82 -4.92 8.44
N LEU A 212 5.47 -4.60 9.55
CA LEU A 212 6.44 -3.52 9.65
C LEU A 212 7.62 -3.96 10.52
N CYS A 213 8.81 -4.01 9.95
CA CYS A 213 10.05 -4.14 10.70
C CYS A 213 10.49 -2.77 11.18
N SER A 214 10.47 -2.54 12.50
CA SER A 214 10.90 -1.25 13.06
C SER A 214 12.42 -1.18 13.18
N THR A 215 12.94 0.03 13.28
CA THR A 215 14.37 0.30 13.49
C THR A 215 14.91 -0.29 14.80
N ASN A 216 14.02 -0.55 15.78
CA ASN A 216 14.34 -1.12 17.10
C ASN A 216 14.16 -2.64 17.19
N ASP A 217 14.28 -3.36 16.07
CA ASP A 217 14.16 -4.82 16.00
C ASP A 217 12.82 -5.37 16.52
N LYS A 218 11.74 -4.63 16.30
CA LYS A 218 10.39 -5.11 16.53
C LYS A 218 9.70 -5.36 15.20
N LEU A 219 9.00 -6.47 15.10
CA LEU A 219 8.07 -6.74 14.00
C LEU A 219 6.65 -6.42 14.47
N TYR A 220 6.06 -5.37 13.92
CA TYR A 220 4.65 -5.06 14.12
C TYR A 220 3.81 -5.80 13.09
N ILE A 221 2.69 -6.37 13.55
CA ILE A 221 1.84 -7.28 12.79
C ILE A 221 0.42 -6.75 12.81
N GLY A 222 -0.03 -6.17 11.71
CA GLY A 222 -1.40 -5.70 11.54
C GLY A 222 -2.32 -6.82 11.07
N THR A 223 -3.44 -7.00 11.77
CA THR A 223 -4.39 -8.08 11.49
C THR A 223 -5.81 -7.56 11.25
N TYR A 224 -6.74 -8.47 10.99
CA TYR A 224 -8.18 -8.16 10.93
C TYR A 224 -8.78 -7.82 12.30
N ASP A 225 -8.05 -8.03 13.40
CA ASP A 225 -8.53 -7.74 14.75
C ASP A 225 -7.33 -7.45 15.67
N GLY A 226 -6.78 -6.25 15.52
CA GLY A 226 -5.72 -5.75 16.39
C GLY A 226 -4.30 -5.85 15.87
N LEU A 227 -3.38 -5.38 16.70
CA LEU A 227 -1.94 -5.25 16.45
C LEU A 227 -1.15 -6.25 17.29
N GLY A 228 -0.23 -6.98 16.66
CA GLY A 228 0.81 -7.74 17.31
C GLY A 228 2.16 -7.02 17.28
N CYS A 229 3.02 -7.39 18.20
CA CYS A 229 4.41 -6.95 18.23
C CYS A 229 5.29 -8.12 18.68
N LEU A 230 6.26 -8.48 17.82
CA LEU A 230 7.26 -9.50 18.07
C LEU A 230 8.62 -8.84 18.26
N ASP A 231 9.35 -9.21 19.29
CA ASP A 231 10.77 -8.90 19.45
C ASP A 231 11.58 -9.83 18.56
N ILE A 232 12.23 -9.30 17.54
CA ILE A 232 12.94 -10.14 16.54
C ILE A 232 14.12 -10.92 17.17
N PRO A 233 14.98 -10.30 18.02
CA PRO A 233 16.09 -11.01 18.63
C PRO A 233 15.69 -12.15 19.57
N THR A 234 14.67 -11.96 20.37
CA THR A 234 14.24 -12.98 21.37
C THR A 234 13.15 -13.90 20.84
N MET A 235 12.48 -13.51 19.74
CA MET A 235 11.30 -14.18 19.20
C MET A 235 10.12 -14.23 20.19
N ASP A 236 10.09 -13.30 21.14
CA ASP A 236 9.01 -13.17 22.12
C ASP A 236 8.00 -12.11 21.68
N PHE A 237 6.72 -12.36 21.93
CA PHE A 237 5.71 -11.35 21.73
C PHE A 237 5.72 -10.30 22.85
N VAL A 238 5.66 -9.05 22.44
CA VAL A 238 5.57 -7.88 23.32
C VAL A 238 4.10 -7.51 23.51
N SER A 239 3.75 -7.08 24.72
CA SER A 239 2.38 -6.67 24.99
C SER A 239 1.97 -5.44 24.15
N THR A 240 0.82 -5.57 23.50
CA THR A 240 0.15 -4.51 22.73
C THR A 240 -1.22 -4.18 23.33
N TYR A 241 -1.41 -4.47 24.61
CA TYR A 241 -2.71 -4.37 25.30
C TYR A 241 -3.34 -2.98 25.19
N GLU A 242 -2.58 -1.91 25.42
CA GLU A 242 -3.13 -0.56 25.45
C GLU A 242 -3.65 -0.11 24.07
N ILE A 243 -2.92 -0.45 22.99
CA ILE A 243 -3.42 -0.14 21.66
C ILE A 243 -4.59 -1.05 21.28
N ASN A 244 -4.51 -2.35 21.60
CA ASN A 244 -5.56 -3.31 21.24
C ASN A 244 -6.89 -3.02 21.96
N ARG A 245 -6.84 -2.45 23.15
CA ARG A 245 -8.03 -1.98 23.86
C ARG A 245 -8.79 -0.89 23.07
N LEU A 246 -8.08 -0.11 22.25
CA LEU A 246 -8.66 0.94 21.39
C LEU A 246 -8.98 0.44 19.98
N LEU A 247 -8.42 -0.71 19.59
CA LEU A 247 -8.57 -1.28 18.24
C LEU A 247 -9.65 -2.37 18.15
N GLN A 248 -10.53 -2.48 19.15
CA GLN A 248 -11.56 -3.52 19.18
C GLN A 248 -12.42 -3.52 17.92
N GLY A 249 -12.30 -4.60 17.11
CA GLY A 249 -12.99 -4.75 15.85
C GLY A 249 -12.42 -3.95 14.68
N ASP A 250 -11.29 -3.27 14.86
CA ASP A 250 -10.64 -2.50 13.78
C ASP A 250 -9.74 -3.40 12.95
N VAL A 251 -9.96 -3.38 11.64
CA VAL A 251 -9.04 -3.98 10.68
C VAL A 251 -7.85 -3.05 10.46
N ILE A 252 -6.63 -3.56 10.60
CA ILE A 252 -5.41 -2.81 10.32
C ILE A 252 -5.00 -3.06 8.87
N TYR A 253 -4.84 -1.98 8.12
CA TYR A 253 -4.45 -2.02 6.71
C TYR A 253 -3.03 -1.50 6.46
N ALA A 254 -2.53 -0.62 7.33
CA ALA A 254 -1.23 0.02 7.13
C ALA A 254 -0.51 0.24 8.45
N LEU A 255 0.81 0.10 8.40
CA LEU A 255 1.74 0.37 9.50
C LEU A 255 2.90 1.21 8.99
N TYR A 256 3.31 2.21 9.77
CA TYR A 256 4.45 3.06 9.45
C TYR A 256 5.18 3.49 10.73
N GLU A 257 6.52 3.49 10.73
CA GLU A 257 7.36 4.05 11.81
C GLU A 257 7.84 5.44 11.40
N ASP A 258 7.56 6.45 12.23
CA ASP A 258 8.02 7.82 11.97
C ASP A 258 9.47 8.06 12.46
N LEU A 259 10.01 9.23 12.15
CA LEU A 259 11.38 9.65 12.56
C LEU A 259 11.58 9.73 14.09
N HIS A 260 10.50 9.74 14.86
CA HIS A 260 10.49 9.73 16.32
C HIS A 260 10.20 8.34 16.91
N HIS A 261 10.22 7.30 16.06
CA HIS A 261 9.91 5.91 16.41
C HIS A 261 8.49 5.68 16.92
N ASN A 262 7.56 6.57 16.64
CA ASN A 262 6.15 6.27 16.86
C ASN A 262 5.66 5.34 15.75
N ILE A 263 4.76 4.44 16.11
CA ILE A 263 4.12 3.53 15.16
C ILE A 263 2.75 4.09 14.80
N TRP A 264 2.57 4.35 13.53
CA TRP A 264 1.31 4.80 12.96
C TRP A 264 0.55 3.59 12.43
N VAL A 265 -0.70 3.49 12.84
CA VAL A 265 -1.58 2.37 12.55
C VAL A 265 -2.79 2.88 11.79
N GLY A 266 -2.86 2.54 10.52
CA GLY A 266 -3.99 2.86 9.64
C GLY A 266 -5.06 1.77 9.73
N THR A 267 -6.27 2.15 10.13
CA THR A 267 -7.35 1.23 10.39
C THR A 267 -8.60 1.51 9.56
N SER A 268 -9.62 0.66 9.71
CA SER A 268 -10.96 0.90 9.16
C SER A 268 -11.71 2.05 9.85
N GLN A 269 -11.24 2.50 11.04
CA GLN A 269 -11.93 3.47 11.89
C GLN A 269 -11.09 4.72 12.22
N GLY A 270 -9.96 4.91 11.58
CA GLY A 270 -9.11 6.08 11.74
C GLY A 270 -7.63 5.77 11.75
N LEU A 271 -6.87 6.81 12.04
CA LEU A 271 -5.42 6.75 12.18
C LEU A 271 -5.07 6.74 13.68
N LYS A 272 -4.23 5.81 14.11
CA LYS A 272 -3.76 5.75 15.49
C LYS A 272 -2.25 5.96 15.52
N GLN A 273 -1.77 6.70 16.50
CA GLN A 273 -0.36 6.87 16.81
C GLN A 273 -0.04 6.15 18.12
N LEU A 274 0.82 5.15 18.06
CA LEU A 274 1.36 4.46 19.23
C LEU A 274 2.78 4.97 19.51
N ASN A 275 3.03 5.42 20.73
CA ASN A 275 4.40 5.59 21.22
C ASN A 275 4.82 4.30 21.93
N PRO A 276 5.78 3.51 21.39
CA PRO A 276 6.14 2.20 21.94
C PRO A 276 6.78 2.25 23.33
N GLN A 277 7.44 3.38 23.67
CA GLN A 277 8.14 3.54 24.95
C GLN A 277 7.17 3.84 26.08
N THR A 278 6.19 4.71 25.84
CA THR A 278 5.22 5.16 26.87
C THR A 278 3.91 4.39 26.81
N GLN A 279 3.70 3.55 25.78
CA GLN A 279 2.46 2.83 25.46
C GLN A 279 1.24 3.76 25.29
N LYS A 280 1.48 5.08 25.13
CA LYS A 280 0.41 6.02 24.87
C LYS A 280 -0.07 5.91 23.43
N VAL A 281 -1.39 5.96 23.29
CA VAL A 281 -2.06 5.94 21.99
C VAL A 281 -2.84 7.22 21.80
N ARG A 282 -2.74 7.79 20.60
CA ARG A 282 -3.55 8.90 20.13
C ARG A 282 -4.30 8.51 18.88
N GLU A 283 -5.54 8.97 18.80
CA GLU A 283 -6.43 8.70 17.67
C GLU A 283 -6.69 9.97 16.88
N TYR A 284 -6.83 9.81 15.55
CA TYR A 284 -7.21 10.85 14.60
C TYR A 284 -8.28 10.33 13.67
N THR A 285 -9.33 11.13 13.49
CA THR A 285 -10.53 10.81 12.73
C THR A 285 -10.90 11.93 11.77
N ILE A 286 -12.04 11.82 11.10
CA ILE A 286 -12.63 12.90 10.31
C ILE A 286 -12.81 14.17 11.16
N SER A 287 -13.11 14.03 12.45
CA SER A 287 -13.28 15.18 13.35
C SER A 287 -12.00 15.99 13.56
N ASP A 288 -10.83 15.37 13.33
CA ASP A 288 -9.52 16.01 13.43
C ASP A 288 -9.04 16.55 12.07
N GLY A 289 -9.73 16.20 10.98
CA GLY A 289 -9.42 16.70 9.64
C GLY A 289 -9.04 15.65 8.61
N LEU A 290 -9.09 14.36 8.93
CA LEU A 290 -8.94 13.29 7.92
C LEU A 290 -10.06 13.36 6.88
N PRO A 291 -9.78 13.01 5.61
CA PRO A 291 -10.81 12.98 4.57
C PRO A 291 -11.76 11.78 4.72
N SER A 292 -11.30 10.74 5.38
CA SER A 292 -12.07 9.53 5.72
C SER A 292 -11.42 8.79 6.90
N ASN A 293 -12.24 8.08 7.69
CA ASN A 293 -11.73 7.19 8.74
C ASN A 293 -11.14 5.89 8.17
N SER A 294 -11.49 5.51 6.94
CA SER A 294 -10.97 4.29 6.33
C SER A 294 -9.59 4.55 5.71
N ILE A 295 -8.54 4.32 6.49
CA ILE A 295 -7.16 4.48 6.05
C ILE A 295 -6.80 3.33 5.12
N SER A 296 -6.17 3.63 3.99
CA SER A 296 -5.72 2.61 3.04
C SER A 296 -4.22 2.32 3.17
N ALA A 297 -3.37 3.35 3.14
CA ALA A 297 -1.93 3.19 3.31
C ALA A 297 -1.31 4.46 3.91
N ILE A 298 -0.09 4.34 4.44
CA ILE A 298 0.65 5.42 5.12
C ILE A 298 2.10 5.38 4.65
N GLU A 299 2.62 6.53 4.22
CA GLU A 299 4.04 6.73 3.92
C GLU A 299 4.53 8.05 4.52
N GLY A 300 5.83 8.14 4.83
CA GLY A 300 6.43 9.36 5.34
C GLY A 300 7.23 10.11 4.28
N ASP A 301 7.35 11.43 4.44
CA ASP A 301 8.26 12.24 3.65
C ASP A 301 9.50 12.67 4.46
N ALA A 302 10.51 13.20 3.77
CA ALA A 302 11.76 13.67 4.38
C ALA A 302 11.59 14.83 5.39
N ASN A 303 10.43 15.48 5.38
CA ASN A 303 10.09 16.57 6.29
C ASN A 303 9.34 16.08 7.55
N GLY A 304 9.14 14.76 7.68
CA GLY A 304 8.40 14.13 8.76
C GLY A 304 6.88 14.26 8.66
N ASN A 305 6.34 14.66 7.50
CA ASN A 305 4.90 14.57 7.27
C ASN A 305 4.53 13.14 6.90
N LEU A 306 3.30 12.76 7.24
CA LEU A 306 2.69 11.51 6.79
C LEU A 306 1.79 11.79 5.59
N TRP A 307 1.92 10.95 4.58
CA TRP A 307 1.02 10.90 3.44
C TRP A 307 0.12 9.68 3.59
N ILE A 308 -1.16 9.92 3.66
CA ILE A 308 -2.16 8.93 4.05
C ILE A 308 -3.17 8.81 2.91
N SER A 309 -3.20 7.66 2.25
CA SER A 309 -4.26 7.36 1.30
C SER A 309 -5.48 6.79 2.01
N THR A 310 -6.65 7.11 1.50
CA THR A 310 -7.93 6.67 2.08
C THR A 310 -8.88 6.19 0.98
N ASN A 311 -10.09 5.78 1.33
CA ASN A 311 -11.13 5.55 0.33
C ASN A 311 -11.76 6.86 -0.19
N PHE A 312 -11.28 8.03 0.26
CA PHE A 312 -11.76 9.34 -0.19
C PHE A 312 -10.64 10.39 -0.27
N GLY A 313 -9.63 10.12 -1.09
CA GLY A 313 -8.50 11.03 -1.35
C GLY A 313 -7.24 10.71 -0.56
N ILE A 314 -6.27 11.62 -0.66
CA ILE A 314 -4.98 11.57 0.05
C ILE A 314 -4.93 12.72 1.05
N SER A 315 -4.38 12.46 2.23
CA SER A 315 -4.11 13.48 3.22
C SER A 315 -2.61 13.60 3.50
N ARG A 316 -2.09 14.82 3.54
CA ARG A 316 -0.80 15.13 4.14
C ARG A 316 -1.03 15.57 5.57
N PHE A 317 -0.50 14.84 6.52
CA PHE A 317 -0.58 15.13 7.94
C PHE A 317 0.77 15.57 8.49
N ASN A 318 0.82 16.68 9.20
CA ASN A 318 2.00 17.13 9.93
C ASN A 318 1.84 16.77 11.42
N PRO A 319 2.59 15.78 11.93
CA PRO A 319 2.48 15.36 13.33
C PRO A 319 2.86 16.45 14.35
N GLY A 320 3.79 17.34 13.99
CA GLY A 320 4.25 18.42 14.86
C GLY A 320 3.19 19.50 15.11
N THR A 321 2.49 19.91 14.06
CA THR A 321 1.40 20.91 14.12
C THR A 321 0.01 20.29 14.25
N GLN A 322 -0.11 18.98 14.05
CA GLN A 322 -1.36 18.21 14.06
C GLN A 322 -2.38 18.72 13.03
N THR A 323 -1.89 19.10 11.86
CA THR A 323 -2.71 19.67 10.79
C THR A 323 -2.79 18.73 9.60
N PHE A 324 -3.97 18.61 9.03
CA PHE A 324 -4.26 17.83 7.82
C PHE A 324 -4.44 18.76 6.62
N VAL A 325 -3.90 18.35 5.48
CA VAL A 325 -4.16 18.95 4.16
C VAL A 325 -4.62 17.84 3.24
N ASN A 326 -5.84 17.94 2.77
CA ASN A 326 -6.48 16.89 1.97
C ASN A 326 -6.46 17.22 0.50
N PHE A 327 -6.25 16.20 -0.33
CA PHE A 327 -6.18 16.26 -1.78
C PHE A 327 -7.20 15.29 -2.38
N TYR A 328 -7.89 15.75 -3.42
CA TYR A 328 -8.94 15.04 -4.11
C TYR A 328 -8.72 15.02 -5.62
N ALA A 329 -9.62 14.40 -6.37
CA ALA A 329 -9.58 14.42 -7.83
C ALA A 329 -9.61 15.85 -8.41
N SER A 330 -10.23 16.80 -7.70
CA SER A 330 -10.21 18.23 -8.06
C SER A 330 -8.82 18.85 -7.95
N ASP A 331 -7.92 18.28 -7.17
CA ASP A 331 -6.57 18.77 -6.90
C ASP A 331 -5.51 18.06 -7.75
N GLY A 332 -5.93 17.24 -8.72
CA GLY A 332 -5.06 16.55 -9.66
C GLY A 332 -4.89 15.05 -9.43
N LEU A 333 -5.56 14.45 -8.42
CA LEU A 333 -5.60 13.01 -8.29
C LEU A 333 -6.45 12.41 -9.43
N GLN A 334 -6.08 11.19 -9.88
CA GLN A 334 -6.84 10.46 -10.88
C GLN A 334 -8.21 10.00 -10.38
N GLY A 335 -8.33 9.77 -9.10
CA GLY A 335 -9.55 9.35 -8.39
C GLY A 335 -9.36 9.53 -6.90
N ASN A 336 -10.41 9.28 -6.12
CA ASN A 336 -10.37 9.44 -4.67
C ASN A 336 -10.21 8.11 -3.93
N GLU A 337 -10.36 6.97 -4.61
CA GLU A 337 -10.41 5.66 -3.98
C GLU A 337 -9.08 4.92 -4.12
N PHE A 338 -8.43 4.60 -2.98
CA PHE A 338 -7.15 3.93 -2.91
C PHE A 338 -7.27 2.53 -2.32
N SER A 339 -6.44 1.62 -2.83
CA SER A 339 -6.40 0.21 -2.42
C SER A 339 -5.78 0.06 -1.03
N LYS A 340 -6.29 -0.91 -0.27
CA LYS A 340 -5.86 -1.21 1.10
C LYS A 340 -4.46 -1.83 1.12
N GLY A 341 -3.57 -1.28 1.94
CA GLY A 341 -2.20 -1.78 2.12
C GLY A 341 -1.28 -1.54 0.92
N VAL A 342 -1.68 -0.73 -0.06
CA VAL A 342 -0.93 -0.57 -1.32
C VAL A 342 -0.22 0.77 -1.36
N SER A 343 1.01 0.77 -0.89
CA SER A 343 1.93 1.92 -0.98
C SER A 343 3.37 1.49 -1.11
N PHE A 344 4.20 2.42 -1.51
CA PHE A 344 5.65 2.29 -1.53
C PHE A 344 6.30 3.67 -1.49
N ALA A 345 7.31 3.85 -0.62
CA ALA A 345 8.17 5.02 -0.63
C ALA A 345 9.56 4.62 -1.15
N SER A 346 10.00 5.27 -2.20
CA SER A 346 11.34 5.02 -2.75
C SER A 346 12.43 5.70 -1.90
N THR A 347 13.64 5.19 -1.94
CA THR A 347 14.82 5.82 -1.30
C THR A 347 15.11 7.22 -1.85
N GLN A 348 14.56 7.58 -3.00
CA GLN A 348 14.67 8.91 -3.60
C GLN A 348 13.54 9.86 -3.17
N GLY A 349 12.67 9.43 -2.27
CA GLY A 349 11.56 10.21 -1.69
C GLY A 349 10.30 10.27 -2.54
N GLU A 350 10.19 9.49 -3.62
CA GLU A 350 8.94 9.34 -4.37
C GLU A 350 7.97 8.46 -3.57
N ILE A 351 6.73 8.90 -3.45
CA ILE A 351 5.63 8.15 -2.82
C ILE A 351 4.69 7.63 -3.91
N ILE A 352 4.26 6.39 -3.76
CA ILE A 352 3.37 5.68 -4.66
C ILE A 352 2.20 5.12 -3.87
N PHE A 353 0.98 5.31 -4.37
CA PHE A 353 -0.23 4.69 -3.85
C PHE A 353 -0.97 3.95 -4.96
N GLY A 354 -1.39 2.71 -4.67
CA GLY A 354 -2.26 1.95 -5.55
C GLY A 354 -3.73 2.36 -5.42
N SER A 355 -4.46 2.27 -6.51
CA SER A 355 -5.89 2.58 -6.56
C SER A 355 -6.66 1.50 -7.33
N THR A 356 -7.98 1.66 -7.39
CA THR A 356 -8.86 0.79 -8.16
C THR A 356 -8.66 0.86 -9.68
N SER A 357 -7.78 1.76 -10.17
CA SER A 357 -7.63 2.00 -11.61
C SER A 357 -6.19 2.20 -12.08
N GLY A 358 -5.21 2.04 -11.21
CA GLY A 358 -3.79 2.28 -11.49
C GLY A 358 -3.04 2.78 -10.27
N ILE A 359 -1.87 3.36 -10.46
CA ILE A 359 -1.06 3.96 -9.39
C ILE A 359 -1.04 5.49 -9.51
N THR A 360 -1.07 6.15 -8.36
CA THR A 360 -0.73 7.57 -8.21
C THR A 360 0.66 7.66 -7.60
N TYR A 361 1.55 8.44 -8.19
CA TYR A 361 2.92 8.62 -7.70
C TYR A 361 3.33 10.08 -7.79
N PHE A 362 4.13 10.52 -6.83
CA PHE A 362 4.53 11.93 -6.72
C PHE A 362 5.75 12.11 -5.83
N ASN A 363 6.44 13.25 -6.02
CA ASN A 363 7.44 13.73 -5.07
C ASN A 363 6.76 14.70 -4.09
N PRO A 364 6.75 14.43 -2.77
CA PRO A 364 6.14 15.28 -1.76
C PRO A 364 6.56 16.76 -1.83
N GLY A 365 7.83 17.03 -2.21
CA GLY A 365 8.35 18.38 -2.35
C GLY A 365 7.73 19.19 -3.51
N GLU A 366 7.11 18.51 -4.46
CA GLU A 366 6.44 19.14 -5.62
C GLU A 366 4.95 19.42 -5.37
N ILE A 367 4.40 18.97 -4.22
CA ILE A 367 2.98 19.10 -3.91
C ILE A 367 2.72 20.34 -3.06
N THR A 368 1.95 21.27 -3.61
CA THR A 368 1.51 22.48 -2.90
C THR A 368 0.16 22.27 -2.22
N SER A 369 -0.09 22.99 -1.13
CA SER A 369 -1.40 22.95 -0.47
C SER A 369 -2.47 23.49 -1.42
N PRO A 370 -3.66 22.88 -1.51
CA PRO A 370 -4.77 23.43 -2.29
C PRO A 370 -5.11 24.83 -1.76
N ASN A 371 -5.40 25.77 -2.66
CA ASN A 371 -5.90 27.07 -2.25
C ASN A 371 -7.26 26.93 -1.57
N LYS A 372 -7.32 27.15 -0.27
CA LYS A 372 -8.51 26.96 0.58
C LYS A 372 -9.65 27.96 0.37
N ASN A 373 -9.55 28.88 -0.61
CA ASN A 373 -10.63 29.85 -0.84
C ASN A 373 -11.00 29.93 -2.32
N PRO A 374 -12.02 29.21 -2.78
CA PRO A 374 -12.89 29.80 -3.77
C PRO A 374 -13.72 30.89 -3.04
N GLU A 375 -13.37 32.16 -3.16
CA GLU A 375 -14.33 33.23 -2.90
C GLU A 375 -15.47 33.05 -3.89
N ILE A 376 -16.54 32.41 -3.45
CA ILE A 376 -17.83 32.49 -4.11
C ILE A 376 -18.34 33.91 -3.81
N ARG A 377 -18.23 34.79 -4.77
CA ARG A 377 -18.95 36.08 -4.79
C ARG A 377 -20.18 35.94 -5.66
#